data_be535558d8924de7c4f87e8f1b068ff9
#
_entry.id   be535558d8924de7c4f87e8f1b068ff9
#
_cell.length_a   1.000
_cell.length_b   1.000
_cell.length_c   1.000
_cell.angle_alpha   90.00
_cell.angle_beta   90.00
_cell.angle_gamma   90.00
#
_symmetry.space_group_name_H-M   'P 1'
#
loop_
_entity.id
_entity.type
_entity.pdbx_description
1 polymer ?
#
loop_
_entity_poly.entity_id
_entity_poly.type
_entity_poly.pdbx_seq_one_letter_code
_entity_poly.pdbx_strand_id
1 'polypeptide(L)'
;KILNDKKDSDKKEARTDKKDKVESYQAAEIEIKTYITKNKVEGLVLLKNARIITMKGKEIIENGEILIKDNRIVEVGENDKIQMEKSERDNVKTIDLSGKTIVPGFVDTHAHVRVSRNVHKAETWSFAANLAYGVTTVRDPQTGTTDILSYGDMVDAGLMHGPRIYSTGPGVGYWGYNLKSLDQTKDVLMQYSKYYNTK
;
A
#
# COMPACT_ATOMS: atom_id res chain seq x y z
N LYS A 1 46.77 39.46 19.56
CA LYS A 1 47.84 39.05 20.49
C LYS A 1 47.63 37.59 20.80
N ILE A 2 48.24 36.64 20.05
CA ILE A 2 49.60 36.11 20.17
C ILE A 2 49.75 35.27 21.45
N LEU A 3 49.75 33.98 21.18
CA LEU A 3 50.66 32.91 21.57
C LEU A 3 50.79 32.52 23.05
N ASN A 4 50.66 31.25 23.36
CA ASN A 4 51.83 30.37 23.38
C ASN A 4 51.47 28.88 23.55
N ASP A 5 52.22 28.10 22.86
CA ASP A 5 52.31 26.63 22.90
C ASP A 5 52.62 26.08 24.30
N LYS A 6 51.99 24.94 24.60
CA LYS A 6 52.68 23.89 25.39
C LYS A 6 52.29 22.53 24.83
N LYS A 7 53.26 21.89 24.25
CA LYS A 7 53.30 20.46 24.01
C LYS A 7 53.12 19.72 25.33
N ASP A 8 52.22 18.80 25.40
CA ASP A 8 52.28 17.71 26.35
C ASP A 8 52.09 16.39 25.61
N SER A 9 53.00 15.52 25.94
CA SER A 9 53.35 14.31 25.29
C SER A 9 52.28 13.21 25.41
N ASP A 10 51.96 12.63 24.26
CA ASP A 10 51.15 11.44 24.09
C ASP A 10 51.68 10.22 24.84
N LYS A 11 50.89 9.73 25.78
CA LYS A 11 50.88 8.30 26.11
C LYS A 11 49.64 7.71 25.48
N LYS A 12 49.80 7.06 24.33
CA LYS A 12 48.86 6.11 23.77
C LYS A 12 48.83 4.89 24.67
N GLU A 13 47.83 4.80 25.52
CA GLU A 13 47.40 3.51 26.08
C GLU A 13 46.63 2.75 24.98
N ALA A 14 47.20 1.66 24.54
CA ALA A 14 46.54 0.69 23.68
C ALA A 14 45.37 0.06 24.44
N ARG A 15 44.13 0.57 24.19
CA ARG A 15 42.92 -0.16 24.56
C ARG A 15 42.83 -1.41 23.68
N THR A 16 43.13 -2.55 24.28
CA THR A 16 42.80 -3.87 23.73
C THR A 16 41.27 -4.00 23.79
N ASP A 17 40.61 -3.77 22.67
CA ASP A 17 39.23 -4.13 22.48
C ASP A 17 39.11 -5.66 22.57
N LYS A 18 38.81 -6.17 23.74
CA LYS A 18 38.20 -7.49 23.86
C LYS A 18 36.83 -7.37 23.20
N LYS A 19 36.73 -7.80 21.96
CA LYS A 19 35.44 -8.13 21.34
C LYS A 19 34.85 -9.30 22.16
N ASP A 20 34.02 -8.99 23.10
CA ASP A 20 33.09 -9.97 23.66
C ASP A 20 32.28 -10.49 22.45
N LYS A 21 32.46 -11.77 22.15
CA LYS A 21 31.59 -12.47 21.22
C LYS A 21 30.20 -12.46 21.86
N VAL A 22 29.36 -11.50 21.48
CA VAL A 22 27.94 -11.57 21.76
C VAL A 22 27.46 -12.80 21.02
N GLU A 23 27.11 -13.86 21.74
CA GLU A 23 26.42 -15.00 21.16
C GLU A 23 25.17 -14.46 20.46
N SER A 24 25.12 -14.66 19.16
CA SER A 24 23.94 -14.24 18.39
C SER A 24 22.77 -15.12 18.83
N TYR A 25 21.82 -14.52 19.54
CA TYR A 25 20.58 -15.19 19.88
C TYR A 25 19.85 -15.58 18.59
N GLN A 26 19.67 -16.87 18.39
CA GLN A 26 18.82 -17.37 17.32
C GLN A 26 17.42 -17.63 17.88
N ALA A 27 16.50 -16.78 17.52
CA ALA A 27 15.09 -16.96 17.88
C ALA A 27 14.52 -18.19 17.15
N ALA A 28 13.75 -19.01 17.87
CA ALA A 28 12.92 -20.02 17.22
C ALA A 28 11.79 -19.32 16.48
N GLU A 29 11.68 -19.58 15.18
CA GLU A 29 10.61 -19.02 14.33
C GLU A 29 9.51 -20.06 14.17
N ILE A 30 8.26 -19.63 14.44
CA ILE A 30 7.05 -20.41 14.15
C ILE A 30 6.27 -19.64 13.10
N GLU A 31 6.19 -20.19 11.90
CA GLU A 31 5.39 -19.60 10.82
C GLU A 31 3.92 -20.03 10.99
N ILE A 32 3.03 -19.07 11.20
CA ILE A 32 1.58 -19.29 11.27
C ILE A 32 0.98 -18.73 9.97
N LYS A 33 0.38 -19.61 9.17
CA LYS A 33 -0.36 -19.22 7.95
C LYS A 33 -1.85 -19.30 8.20
N THR A 34 -2.54 -18.17 8.08
CA THR A 34 -3.99 -18.10 8.08
C THR A 34 -4.49 -17.85 6.67
N TYR A 35 -5.55 -18.55 6.28
CA TYR A 35 -6.19 -18.41 4.98
C TYR A 35 -7.58 -17.82 5.17
N ILE A 36 -7.85 -16.72 4.48
CA ILE A 36 -9.15 -16.06 4.47
C ILE A 36 -9.65 -16.05 3.02
N THR A 37 -10.89 -16.52 2.81
CA THR A 37 -11.53 -16.39 1.50
C THR A 37 -11.84 -14.92 1.24
N LYS A 38 -11.32 -14.40 0.13
CA LYS A 38 -11.58 -13.02 -0.26
C LYS A 38 -13.03 -12.85 -0.69
N ASN A 39 -13.69 -11.83 -0.15
CA ASN A 39 -14.97 -11.36 -0.65
C ASN A 39 -14.76 -10.72 -2.03
N LYS A 40 -15.26 -11.34 -3.07
CA LYS A 40 -15.14 -10.84 -4.44
C LYS A 40 -16.54 -10.62 -5.01
N VAL A 41 -16.69 -9.51 -5.72
CA VAL A 41 -17.87 -9.33 -6.57
C VAL A 41 -17.69 -10.26 -7.77
N GLU A 42 -18.64 -11.14 -8.00
CA GLU A 42 -18.67 -12.04 -9.15
C GLU A 42 -19.64 -11.52 -10.22
N GLY A 43 -19.39 -11.93 -11.46
CA GLY A 43 -20.24 -11.62 -12.58
C GLY A 43 -19.63 -10.66 -13.59
N LEU A 44 -20.45 -10.30 -14.58
CA LEU A 44 -20.09 -9.47 -15.71
C LEU A 44 -20.76 -8.10 -15.63
N VAL A 45 -19.98 -7.05 -15.85
CA VAL A 45 -20.48 -5.68 -16.00
C VAL A 45 -19.89 -5.07 -17.24
N LEU A 46 -20.73 -4.50 -18.11
CA LEU A 46 -20.36 -3.74 -19.29
C LEU A 46 -20.71 -2.27 -19.09
N LEU A 47 -19.69 -1.44 -19.03
CA LEU A 47 -19.83 0.01 -19.04
C LEU A 47 -19.82 0.48 -20.49
N LYS A 48 -20.84 1.24 -20.94
CA LYS A 48 -20.99 1.64 -22.35
C LYS A 48 -21.11 3.14 -22.52
N ASN A 49 -20.83 3.58 -23.75
CA ASN A 49 -21.07 4.94 -24.23
C ASN A 49 -20.29 6.02 -23.47
N ALA A 50 -19.16 5.66 -22.85
CA ALA A 50 -18.35 6.62 -22.12
C ALA A 50 -17.19 7.15 -22.99
N ARG A 51 -16.78 8.37 -22.70
CA ARG A 51 -15.45 8.82 -23.08
C ARG A 51 -14.43 8.18 -22.12
N ILE A 52 -13.41 7.53 -22.65
CA ILE A 52 -12.43 6.81 -21.83
C ILE A 52 -11.04 7.40 -22.05
N ILE A 53 -10.41 7.89 -20.99
CA ILE A 53 -9.01 8.31 -20.97
C ILE A 53 -8.22 7.15 -20.37
N THR A 54 -7.54 6.39 -21.23
CA THR A 54 -6.90 5.14 -20.82
C THR A 54 -5.62 5.32 -20.03
N MET A 55 -5.03 6.52 -20.08
CA MET A 55 -3.68 6.83 -19.57
C MET A 55 -2.55 6.04 -20.25
N LYS A 56 -2.82 5.35 -21.36
CA LYS A 56 -1.82 4.73 -22.21
C LYS A 56 -1.31 5.78 -23.22
N GLY A 57 -0.28 6.49 -22.79
CA GLY A 57 0.19 7.66 -23.57
C GLY A 57 -0.88 8.75 -23.65
N LYS A 58 -1.30 9.08 -24.87
CA LYS A 58 -2.32 10.11 -25.16
C LYS A 58 -3.64 9.50 -25.65
N GLU A 59 -3.84 8.22 -25.47
CA GLU A 59 -5.00 7.51 -25.99
C GLU A 59 -6.29 7.96 -25.30
N ILE A 60 -7.26 8.38 -26.12
CA ILE A 60 -8.61 8.73 -25.70
C ILE A 60 -9.58 7.99 -26.61
N ILE A 61 -10.54 7.27 -26.05
CA ILE A 61 -11.63 6.63 -26.77
C ILE A 61 -12.88 7.48 -26.52
N GLU A 62 -13.35 8.19 -27.55
CA GLU A 62 -14.44 9.18 -27.39
C GLU A 62 -15.80 8.52 -27.10
N ASN A 63 -16.04 7.34 -27.65
CA ASN A 63 -17.22 6.54 -27.37
C ASN A 63 -16.77 5.09 -27.14
N GLY A 64 -16.53 4.75 -25.89
CA GLY A 64 -15.92 3.49 -25.51
C GLY A 64 -16.77 2.65 -24.58
N GLU A 65 -16.32 1.41 -24.42
CA GLU A 65 -16.89 0.47 -23.49
C GLU A 65 -15.79 -0.26 -22.70
N ILE A 66 -16.14 -0.71 -21.50
CA ILE A 66 -15.25 -1.47 -20.62
C ILE A 66 -16.01 -2.72 -20.16
N LEU A 67 -15.42 -3.88 -20.41
CA LEU A 67 -15.90 -5.15 -19.87
C LEU A 67 -15.16 -5.47 -18.57
N ILE A 68 -15.93 -5.70 -17.52
CA ILE A 68 -15.43 -6.10 -16.21
C ILE A 68 -16.00 -7.49 -15.87
N LYS A 69 -15.11 -8.40 -15.48
CA LYS A 69 -15.46 -9.74 -14.99
C LYS A 69 -14.83 -9.94 -13.61
N ASP A 70 -15.63 -10.34 -12.65
CA ASP A 70 -15.17 -10.68 -11.30
C ASP A 70 -14.25 -9.60 -10.69
N ASN A 71 -14.67 -8.35 -10.74
CA ASN A 71 -13.96 -7.14 -10.32
C ASN A 71 -12.63 -6.83 -11.06
N ARG A 72 -12.42 -7.40 -12.26
CA ARG A 72 -11.23 -7.12 -13.10
C ARG A 72 -11.66 -6.59 -14.46
N ILE A 73 -10.97 -5.56 -14.93
CA ILE A 73 -11.11 -5.10 -16.31
C ILE A 73 -10.56 -6.21 -17.21
N VAL A 74 -11.41 -6.71 -18.12
CA VAL A 74 -11.06 -7.74 -19.10
C VAL A 74 -10.66 -7.08 -20.41
N GLU A 75 -11.46 -6.10 -20.84
CA GLU A 75 -11.24 -5.42 -22.11
C GLU A 75 -11.70 -3.97 -22.04
N VAL A 76 -11.01 -3.10 -22.79
CA VAL A 76 -11.38 -1.70 -23.02
C VAL A 76 -11.30 -1.45 -24.50
N GLY A 77 -12.34 -0.91 -25.11
CA GLY A 77 -12.40 -0.69 -26.53
C GLY A 77 -13.42 0.36 -26.98
N GLU A 78 -13.52 0.54 -28.29
CA GLU A 78 -14.61 1.33 -28.86
C GLU A 78 -15.95 0.65 -28.62
N ASN A 79 -17.00 1.44 -28.51
CA ASN A 79 -18.34 0.94 -28.23
C ASN A 79 -18.80 -0.08 -29.31
N ASP A 80 -19.44 -1.15 -28.86
CA ASP A 80 -19.92 -2.27 -29.69
C ASP A 80 -18.79 -3.08 -30.38
N LYS A 81 -17.54 -2.97 -29.93
CA LYS A 81 -16.41 -3.74 -30.46
C LYS A 81 -15.97 -4.90 -29.59
N ILE A 82 -16.27 -4.87 -28.28
CA ILE A 82 -15.91 -5.96 -27.38
C ILE A 82 -16.71 -7.23 -27.73
N GLN A 83 -15.98 -8.30 -27.96
CA GLN A 83 -16.58 -9.59 -28.29
C GLN A 83 -16.91 -10.36 -27.02
N MET A 84 -18.15 -10.79 -26.90
CA MET A 84 -18.62 -11.62 -25.79
C MET A 84 -19.32 -12.86 -26.34
N GLU A 85 -19.22 -13.98 -25.64
CA GLU A 85 -20.01 -15.16 -25.92
C GLU A 85 -21.51 -14.89 -25.70
N LYS A 86 -22.37 -15.70 -26.33
CA LYS A 86 -23.82 -15.51 -26.18
C LYS A 86 -24.26 -15.61 -24.73
N SER A 87 -23.72 -16.57 -23.99
CA SER A 87 -24.01 -16.76 -22.56
C SER A 87 -23.58 -15.55 -21.69
N GLU A 88 -22.51 -14.88 -22.05
CA GLU A 88 -22.04 -13.66 -21.38
C GLU A 88 -22.93 -12.48 -21.69
N ARG A 89 -23.36 -12.32 -22.96
CA ARG A 89 -24.29 -11.25 -23.37
C ARG A 89 -25.65 -11.33 -22.66
N ASP A 90 -26.14 -12.57 -22.47
CA ASP A 90 -27.44 -12.78 -21.82
C ASP A 90 -27.41 -12.48 -20.31
N ASN A 91 -26.23 -12.51 -19.69
CA ASN A 91 -26.04 -12.36 -18.25
C ASN A 91 -25.28 -11.08 -17.84
N VAL A 92 -24.76 -10.28 -18.78
CA VAL A 92 -23.99 -9.08 -18.46
C VAL A 92 -24.89 -7.95 -17.96
N LYS A 93 -24.52 -7.35 -16.84
CA LYS A 93 -25.13 -6.10 -16.37
C LYS A 93 -24.57 -4.92 -17.14
N THR A 94 -25.38 -4.32 -18.01
CA THR A 94 -24.98 -3.15 -18.78
C THR A 94 -25.32 -1.85 -18.04
N ILE A 95 -24.38 -0.92 -18.03
CA ILE A 95 -24.53 0.42 -17.44
C ILE A 95 -24.21 1.44 -18.54
N ASP A 96 -25.20 2.25 -18.88
CA ASP A 96 -25.02 3.37 -19.81
C ASP A 96 -24.37 4.56 -19.11
N LEU A 97 -23.25 5.01 -19.64
CA LEU A 97 -22.48 6.13 -19.14
C LEU A 97 -22.36 7.26 -20.18
N SER A 98 -23.38 7.41 -21.00
CA SER A 98 -23.47 8.49 -21.98
C SER A 98 -23.21 9.86 -21.33
N GLY A 99 -22.33 10.65 -21.93
CA GLY A 99 -21.93 11.96 -21.42
C GLY A 99 -20.98 11.92 -20.21
N LYS A 100 -20.53 10.74 -19.77
CA LYS A 100 -19.54 10.59 -18.72
C LYS A 100 -18.13 10.33 -19.29
N THR A 101 -17.14 10.71 -18.49
CA THR A 101 -15.74 10.38 -18.77
C THR A 101 -15.23 9.39 -17.72
N ILE A 102 -14.67 8.29 -18.17
CA ILE A 102 -14.00 7.31 -17.31
C ILE A 102 -12.50 7.58 -17.35
N VAL A 103 -11.87 7.59 -16.18
CA VAL A 103 -10.43 7.67 -16.01
C VAL A 103 -10.00 6.59 -15.01
N PRO A 104 -8.75 6.14 -14.99
CA PRO A 104 -8.23 5.31 -13.92
C PRO A 104 -8.39 6.02 -12.57
N GLY A 105 -8.62 5.25 -11.51
CA GLY A 105 -8.69 5.82 -10.16
C GLY A 105 -7.38 6.52 -9.78
N PHE A 106 -7.50 7.61 -9.04
CA PHE A 106 -6.35 8.38 -8.59
C PHE A 106 -5.52 7.60 -7.57
N VAL A 107 -4.22 7.84 -7.61
CA VAL A 107 -3.25 7.30 -6.65
C VAL A 107 -2.70 8.45 -5.82
N ASP A 108 -3.01 8.45 -4.51
CA ASP A 108 -2.37 9.37 -3.58
C ASP A 108 -1.07 8.73 -3.07
N THR A 109 0.06 9.27 -3.52
CA THR A 109 1.40 8.72 -3.22
C THR A 109 1.96 9.17 -1.88
N HIS A 110 1.28 10.07 -1.18
CA HIS A 110 1.71 10.61 0.11
C HIS A 110 0.51 10.85 1.04
N ALA A 111 -0.30 9.83 1.23
CA ALA A 111 -1.49 9.89 2.07
C ALA A 111 -1.18 9.50 3.51
N HIS A 112 -1.30 10.43 4.45
CA HIS A 112 -1.26 10.09 5.87
C HIS A 112 -2.62 9.57 6.33
N VAL A 113 -2.82 8.28 6.18
CA VAL A 113 -4.09 7.64 6.51
C VAL A 113 -4.23 7.45 8.02
N ARG A 114 -5.24 8.07 8.59
CA ARG A 114 -5.53 7.95 10.03
C ARG A 114 -6.58 6.87 10.27
N VAL A 115 -6.20 5.82 10.95
CA VAL A 115 -7.08 4.71 11.33
C VAL A 115 -7.22 4.62 12.86
N SER A 116 -8.25 3.92 13.33
CA SER A 116 -8.39 3.60 14.76
C SER A 116 -7.27 2.64 15.17
N ARG A 117 -6.71 2.88 16.36
CA ARG A 117 -5.65 2.07 16.93
C ARG A 117 -6.23 1.02 17.88
N ASN A 118 -5.57 -0.12 17.97
CA ASN A 118 -5.87 -1.25 18.87
C ASN A 118 -7.22 -1.92 18.60
N VAL A 119 -8.32 -1.19 18.66
CA VAL A 119 -9.65 -1.71 18.32
C VAL A 119 -10.04 -1.24 16.92
N HIS A 120 -10.04 -2.18 15.98
CA HIS A 120 -10.36 -1.90 14.60
C HIS A 120 -11.85 -1.64 14.41
N LYS A 121 -12.17 -0.71 13.52
CA LYS A 121 -13.53 -0.43 13.09
C LYS A 121 -13.85 -1.25 11.85
N ALA A 122 -15.10 -1.66 11.71
CA ALA A 122 -15.57 -2.33 10.49
C ALA A 122 -15.60 -1.39 9.28
N GLU A 123 -15.75 -0.09 9.49
CA GLU A 123 -15.79 0.93 8.45
C GLU A 123 -14.99 2.16 8.89
N THR A 124 -14.36 2.82 7.94
CA THR A 124 -13.58 4.04 8.16
C THR A 124 -14.05 5.12 7.18
N TRP A 125 -14.62 6.21 7.70
CA TRP A 125 -15.16 7.28 6.88
C TRP A 125 -14.12 7.89 5.92
N SER A 126 -12.87 7.99 6.35
CA SER A 126 -11.78 8.50 5.50
C SER A 126 -11.53 7.64 4.27
N PHE A 127 -11.75 6.33 4.37
CA PHE A 127 -11.65 5.42 3.22
C PHE A 127 -12.79 5.66 2.23
N ALA A 128 -14.02 5.79 2.75
CA ALA A 128 -15.17 6.10 1.94
C ALA A 128 -15.01 7.47 1.25
N ALA A 129 -14.48 8.47 1.95
CA ALA A 129 -14.19 9.77 1.39
C ALA A 129 -13.16 9.70 0.26
N ASN A 130 -12.05 8.96 0.45
CA ASN A 130 -11.08 8.75 -0.62
C ASN A 130 -11.73 8.18 -1.88
N LEU A 131 -12.53 7.11 -1.75
CA LEU A 131 -13.25 6.51 -2.87
C LEU A 131 -14.25 7.49 -3.51
N ALA A 132 -14.96 8.29 -2.72
CA ALA A 132 -15.91 9.28 -3.23
C ALA A 132 -15.25 10.38 -4.06
N TYR A 133 -13.99 10.72 -3.75
CA TYR A 133 -13.17 11.64 -4.53
C TYR A 133 -12.35 10.95 -5.64
N GLY A 134 -12.57 9.65 -5.88
CA GLY A 134 -11.91 8.90 -6.94
C GLY A 134 -10.50 8.43 -6.59
N VAL A 135 -10.06 8.57 -5.35
CA VAL A 135 -8.78 8.02 -4.89
C VAL A 135 -8.97 6.54 -4.55
N THR A 136 -8.45 5.67 -5.41
CA THR A 136 -8.61 4.22 -5.31
C THR A 136 -7.38 3.49 -4.78
N THR A 137 -6.28 4.20 -4.66
CA THR A 137 -5.01 3.68 -4.12
C THR A 137 -4.33 4.78 -3.31
N VAL A 138 -3.83 4.42 -2.15
CA VAL A 138 -3.07 5.33 -1.27
C VAL A 138 -1.75 4.69 -0.87
N ARG A 139 -0.71 5.53 -0.76
CA ARG A 139 0.56 5.15 -0.15
C ARG A 139 0.79 6.02 1.09
N ASP A 140 0.81 5.38 2.25
CA ASP A 140 1.13 6.04 3.51
C ASP A 140 2.64 5.88 3.80
N PRO A 141 3.43 6.94 3.69
CA PRO A 141 4.89 6.86 3.86
C PRO A 141 5.31 6.79 5.32
N GLN A 142 4.39 7.08 6.25
CA GLN A 142 4.68 7.08 7.68
C GLN A 142 3.39 7.06 8.51
N THR A 143 3.21 6.01 9.28
CA THR A 143 2.08 5.91 10.22
C THR A 143 2.56 6.03 11.67
N GLY A 144 1.61 6.27 12.58
CA GLY A 144 1.90 6.21 14.02
C GLY A 144 1.69 4.81 14.62
N THR A 145 1.30 3.83 13.82
CA THR A 145 0.92 2.49 14.28
C THR A 145 0.99 1.46 13.15
N THR A 146 1.13 0.19 13.49
CA THR A 146 1.04 -0.94 12.56
C THR A 146 -0.39 -1.30 12.16
N ASP A 147 -1.41 -0.76 12.84
CA ASP A 147 -2.82 -1.08 12.54
C ASP A 147 -3.21 -0.82 11.10
N ILE A 148 -2.56 0.14 10.43
CA ILE A 148 -2.81 0.44 9.01
C ILE A 148 -2.59 -0.78 8.11
N LEU A 149 -1.66 -1.66 8.45
CA LEU A 149 -1.38 -2.88 7.69
C LEU A 149 -2.56 -3.84 7.78
N SER A 150 -3.15 -4.00 8.98
CA SER A 150 -4.36 -4.81 9.17
C SER A 150 -5.57 -4.22 8.42
N TYR A 151 -5.70 -2.91 8.39
CA TYR A 151 -6.74 -2.26 7.58
C TYR A 151 -6.52 -2.51 6.08
N GLY A 152 -5.28 -2.47 5.62
CA GLY A 152 -4.94 -2.83 4.24
C GLY A 152 -5.36 -4.27 3.91
N ASP A 153 -5.07 -5.21 4.79
CA ASP A 153 -5.47 -6.62 4.65
C ASP A 153 -7.00 -6.77 4.63
N MET A 154 -7.73 -6.03 5.47
CA MET A 154 -9.20 -6.05 5.48
C MET A 154 -9.78 -5.54 4.15
N VAL A 155 -9.22 -4.47 3.58
CA VAL A 155 -9.63 -3.96 2.26
C VAL A 155 -9.29 -4.99 1.17
N ASP A 156 -8.10 -5.56 1.19
CA ASP A 156 -7.67 -6.57 0.21
C ASP A 156 -8.48 -7.87 0.29
N ALA A 157 -8.96 -8.21 1.49
CA ALA A 157 -9.85 -9.35 1.71
C ALA A 157 -11.32 -9.05 1.33
N GLY A 158 -11.67 -7.80 1.04
CA GLY A 158 -13.04 -7.37 0.76
C GLY A 158 -13.96 -7.35 1.99
N LEU A 159 -13.36 -7.26 3.18
CA LEU A 159 -14.07 -7.15 4.46
C LEU A 159 -14.37 -5.69 4.82
N MET A 160 -13.74 -4.76 4.12
CA MET A 160 -13.92 -3.31 4.33
C MET A 160 -13.86 -2.59 2.98
N HIS A 161 -14.70 -1.56 2.82
CA HIS A 161 -14.61 -0.66 1.67
C HIS A 161 -13.50 0.37 1.88
N GLY A 162 -12.62 0.50 0.89
CA GLY A 162 -11.53 1.47 0.96
C GLY A 162 -10.65 1.46 -0.28
N PRO A 163 -9.76 2.45 -0.40
CA PRO A 163 -8.72 2.44 -1.41
C PRO A 163 -7.74 1.30 -1.10
N ARG A 164 -7.03 0.82 -2.12
CA ARG A 164 -5.92 -0.09 -1.90
C ARG A 164 -4.82 0.63 -1.10
N ILE A 165 -4.38 0.03 0.00
CA ILE A 165 -3.48 0.66 0.95
C ILE A 165 -2.09 0.06 0.83
N TYR A 166 -1.11 0.92 0.59
CA TYR A 166 0.31 0.62 0.73
C TYR A 166 0.87 1.47 1.87
N SER A 167 1.64 0.88 2.76
CA SER A 167 2.24 1.62 3.87
C SER A 167 3.66 1.17 4.14
N THR A 168 4.50 2.13 4.55
CA THR A 168 5.84 1.84 5.05
C THR A 168 5.84 1.45 6.54
N GLY A 169 4.67 1.42 7.17
CA GLY A 169 4.54 1.18 8.61
C GLY A 169 4.92 2.40 9.46
N PRO A 170 5.08 2.22 10.78
CA PRO A 170 5.43 3.29 11.70
C PRO A 170 6.75 3.98 11.34
N GLY A 171 6.81 5.29 11.49
CA GLY A 171 8.03 6.04 11.21
C GLY A 171 9.18 5.64 12.14
N VAL A 172 10.28 5.24 11.54
CA VAL A 172 11.49 4.84 12.27
C VAL A 172 12.20 6.08 12.83
N GLY A 173 12.51 6.05 14.12
CA GLY A 173 13.25 7.10 14.81
C GLY A 173 12.42 8.27 15.32
N TYR A 174 11.21 8.48 14.79
CA TYR A 174 10.33 9.57 15.21
C TYR A 174 9.11 9.10 16.00
N TRP A 175 8.35 8.14 15.45
CA TRP A 175 7.11 7.66 16.06
C TRP A 175 7.23 6.33 16.80
N GLY A 176 8.10 5.45 16.36
CA GLY A 176 8.13 4.07 16.81
C GLY A 176 9.38 3.71 17.61
N TYR A 177 10.54 3.94 17.08
CA TYR A 177 11.78 3.42 17.63
C TYR A 177 12.79 4.53 17.90
N ASN A 178 13.24 4.63 19.15
CA ASN A 178 14.36 5.50 19.50
C ASN A 178 15.67 4.73 19.22
N LEU A 179 16.22 4.91 18.04
CA LEU A 179 17.42 4.21 17.57
C LEU A 179 18.67 4.76 18.31
N LYS A 180 19.34 3.88 19.05
CA LYS A 180 20.52 4.23 19.86
C LYS A 180 21.81 3.60 19.37
N SER A 181 21.74 2.59 18.52
CA SER A 181 22.90 1.88 17.99
C SER A 181 22.69 1.42 16.56
N LEU A 182 23.79 1.14 15.87
CA LEU A 182 23.74 0.60 14.51
C LEU A 182 23.08 -0.78 14.46
N ASP A 183 23.34 -1.63 15.44
CA ASP A 183 22.77 -2.97 15.48
C ASP A 183 21.26 -2.92 15.71
N GLN A 184 20.77 -2.09 16.65
CA GLN A 184 19.35 -1.83 16.81
C GLN A 184 18.70 -1.32 15.52
N THR A 185 19.39 -0.44 14.79
CA THR A 185 18.89 0.07 13.51
C THR A 185 18.73 -1.05 12.48
N LYS A 186 19.72 -1.94 12.37
CA LYS A 186 19.65 -3.11 11.48
C LYS A 186 18.51 -4.04 11.84
N ASP A 187 18.32 -4.32 13.14
CA ASP A 187 17.25 -5.19 13.64
C ASP A 187 15.87 -4.61 13.30
N VAL A 188 15.68 -3.31 13.51
CA VAL A 188 14.43 -2.63 13.17
C VAL A 188 14.17 -2.67 11.66
N LEU A 189 15.17 -2.38 10.82
CA LEU A 189 15.01 -2.45 9.36
C LEU A 189 14.73 -3.88 8.89
N MET A 190 15.33 -4.88 9.51
CA MET A 190 15.05 -6.29 9.22
C MET A 190 13.61 -6.65 9.60
N GLN A 191 13.12 -6.18 10.75
CA GLN A 191 11.73 -6.35 11.18
C GLN A 191 10.76 -5.77 10.16
N TYR A 192 11.01 -4.55 9.67
CA TYR A 192 10.17 -3.92 8.65
C TYR A 192 10.18 -4.71 7.34
N SER A 193 11.35 -5.11 6.89
CA SER A 193 11.49 -5.88 5.64
C SER A 193 10.85 -7.28 5.72
N LYS A 194 10.99 -7.96 6.87
CA LYS A 194 10.59 -9.37 7.01
C LYS A 194 9.13 -9.54 7.45
N TYR A 195 8.63 -8.68 8.34
CA TYR A 195 7.36 -8.91 9.02
C TYR A 195 6.25 -7.92 8.68
N TYR A 196 6.57 -6.70 8.26
CA TYR A 196 5.53 -5.71 8.02
C TYR A 196 5.06 -5.64 6.57
N ASN A 197 5.64 -6.44 5.67
CA ASN A 197 5.28 -6.42 4.25
C ASN A 197 5.18 -4.98 3.71
N THR A 198 6.07 -4.12 4.15
CA THR A 198 6.13 -2.73 3.70
C THR A 198 6.51 -2.68 2.23
N LYS A 199 5.63 -2.13 1.39
CA LYS A 199 5.80 -2.04 -0.06
C LYS A 199 5.97 -0.61 -0.50
#